data_f26535cd8a54e957f449f9a4f1f4e1cc
#
_entry.id   f26535cd8a54e957f449f9a4f1f4e1cc
#
_cell.length_a   1.000
_cell.length_b   1.000
_cell.length_c   1.000
_cell.angle_alpha   90.00
_cell.angle_beta   90.00
_cell.angle_gamma   90.00
#
_symmetry.space_group_name_H-M   'P 1'
#
loop_
_entity.id
_entity.type
_entity.pdbx_description
1 polymer ?
#
loop_
_entity_poly.entity_id
_entity_poly.type
_entity_poly.pdbx_seq_one_letter_code
_entity_poly.pdbx_strand_id
1 'polypeptide(L)'
;MGSKGSIYSDCPWNTRVVLLPKERFLSIKAGPPQTLPASNGHHREWVEACKDSGKTFSGFEIGGPLTELMQLVNLATLVEGPVEYDAISGKVLHSQTASALVHREYRKGWVL
;
A
#
# COMPACT_ATOMS: atom_id res chain seq x y z
N MET A 1 7.40 14.63 0.64
CA MET A 1 7.89 16.01 0.90
C MET A 1 6.70 16.93 1.03
N GLY A 2 6.74 17.88 1.97
CA GLY A 2 5.69 18.86 2.21
C GLY A 2 6.23 20.29 2.13
N SER A 3 5.34 21.29 2.02
CA SER A 3 5.71 22.72 1.93
C SER A 3 6.43 23.26 3.18
N LYS A 4 6.26 22.62 4.33
CA LYS A 4 6.85 23.04 5.60
C LYS A 4 8.03 22.18 6.08
N GLY A 5 8.29 21.07 5.43
CA GLY A 5 9.35 20.12 5.78
C GLY A 5 9.15 18.78 5.13
N SER A 6 10.04 17.86 5.41
CA SER A 6 9.99 16.49 4.87
C SER A 6 10.09 15.47 5.99
N ILE A 7 9.46 14.33 5.82
CA ILE A 7 9.66 13.14 6.63
C ILE A 7 10.57 12.22 5.85
N TYR A 8 11.63 11.75 6.49
CA TYR A 8 12.61 10.84 5.92
C TYR A 8 12.73 9.59 6.77
N SER A 9 12.74 8.44 6.13
CA SER A 9 13.08 7.17 6.76
C SER A 9 14.18 6.50 5.93
N ASP A 10 15.21 6.02 6.59
CA ASP A 10 16.35 5.33 5.99
C ASP A 10 16.17 3.80 6.00
N CYS A 11 15.00 3.34 6.36
CA CYS A 11 14.72 1.92 6.55
C CYS A 11 13.38 1.55 5.89
N PRO A 12 13.31 0.42 5.17
CA PRO A 12 12.10 -0.01 4.48
C PRO A 12 10.94 -0.33 5.43
N TRP A 13 11.24 -0.57 6.71
CA TRP A 13 10.25 -0.87 7.74
C TRP A 13 9.73 0.38 8.46
N ASN A 14 10.22 1.57 8.10
CA ASN A 14 9.87 2.85 8.75
C ASN A 14 10.00 2.86 10.28
N THR A 15 10.93 2.08 10.82
CA THR A 15 11.17 2.00 12.27
C THR A 15 11.88 3.23 12.80
N ARG A 16 12.52 4.00 11.95
CA ARG A 16 13.16 5.26 12.27
C ARG A 16 12.72 6.35 11.29
N VAL A 17 12.19 7.43 11.83
CA VAL A 17 11.69 8.57 11.07
C VAL A 17 12.39 9.83 11.53
N VAL A 18 12.81 10.64 10.58
CA VAL A 18 13.49 11.92 10.83
C VAL A 18 12.75 13.04 10.13
N LEU A 19 12.51 14.15 10.84
CA LEU A 19 11.97 15.38 10.27
C LEU A 19 13.11 16.24 9.73
N LEU A 20 12.94 16.78 8.54
CA LEU A 20 13.93 17.61 7.84
C LEU A 20 13.34 18.96 7.42
N PRO A 21 14.11 20.05 7.52
CA PRO A 21 15.47 20.15 8.07
C PRO A 21 15.46 19.95 9.60
N LYS A 22 16.44 19.26 10.15
CA LYS A 22 16.49 18.87 11.58
C LYS A 22 16.41 20.10 12.50
N GLU A 23 17.09 21.17 12.15
CA GLU A 23 17.21 22.41 12.95
C GLU A 23 15.84 23.03 13.23
N ARG A 24 14.92 22.92 12.28
CA ARG A 24 13.56 23.44 12.38
C ARG A 24 12.68 22.66 13.35
N PHE A 25 13.01 21.39 13.58
CA PHE A 25 12.19 20.46 14.34
C PHE A 25 12.82 20.01 15.67
N LEU A 26 13.90 20.69 16.11
CA LEU A 26 14.57 20.37 17.37
C LEU A 26 13.66 20.48 18.61
N SER A 27 12.64 21.32 18.56
CA SER A 27 11.69 21.50 19.65
C SER A 27 10.63 20.38 19.73
N ILE A 28 10.49 19.57 18.68
CA ILE A 28 9.54 18.46 18.66
C ILE A 28 10.19 17.28 19.37
N LYS A 29 9.93 17.15 20.67
CA LYS A 29 10.47 16.06 21.51
C LYS A 29 9.62 14.80 21.50
N ALA A 30 8.35 14.90 21.11
CA ALA A 30 7.41 13.79 21.05
C ALA A 30 6.80 13.71 19.65
N GLY A 31 6.53 12.50 19.19
CA GLY A 31 5.73 12.27 17.98
C GLY A 31 4.28 12.76 18.13
N PRO A 32 3.46 12.67 17.08
CA PRO A 32 2.03 12.96 17.18
C PRO A 32 1.38 12.06 18.24
N PRO A 33 0.23 12.46 18.80
CA PRO A 33 -0.52 11.60 19.71
C PRO A 33 -0.76 10.23 19.09
N GLN A 34 -0.60 9.19 19.86
CA GLN A 34 -0.85 7.83 19.39
C GLN A 34 -2.37 7.62 19.30
N THR A 35 -2.90 7.69 18.09
CA THR A 35 -4.32 7.54 17.81
C THR A 35 -4.69 6.15 17.30
N LEU A 36 -3.69 5.36 16.88
CA LEU A 36 -3.88 4.00 16.43
C LEU A 36 -3.63 3.01 17.58
N PRO A 37 -4.38 1.91 17.65
CA PRO A 37 -4.12 0.85 18.60
C PRO A 37 -2.71 0.29 18.45
N ALA A 38 -2.13 -0.17 19.55
CA ALA A 38 -0.83 -0.86 19.49
C ALA A 38 -0.98 -2.22 18.82
N SER A 39 -0.06 -2.53 17.91
CA SER A 39 0.02 -3.84 17.27
C SER A 39 0.81 -4.81 18.12
N ASN A 40 0.32 -6.03 18.25
CA ASN A 40 1.05 -7.16 18.87
C ASN A 40 1.99 -7.86 17.87
N GLY A 41 2.15 -7.29 16.68
CA GLY A 41 2.88 -7.86 15.57
C GLY A 41 2.00 -8.64 14.59
N HIS A 42 2.26 -8.45 13.31
CA HIS A 42 1.38 -8.92 12.22
C HIS A 42 1.13 -10.44 12.20
N HIS A 43 2.12 -11.27 12.56
CA HIS A 43 1.91 -12.72 12.65
C HIS A 43 0.93 -13.10 13.77
N ARG A 44 1.05 -12.45 14.92
CA ARG A 44 0.17 -12.72 16.05
C ARG A 44 -1.24 -12.23 15.77
N GLU A 45 -1.39 -11.04 15.21
CA GLU A 45 -2.68 -10.53 14.77
C GLU A 45 -3.37 -11.49 13.79
N TRP A 46 -2.62 -12.03 12.82
CA TRP A 46 -3.15 -13.00 11.87
C TRP A 46 -3.63 -14.28 12.56
N VAL A 47 -2.83 -14.86 13.46
CA VAL A 47 -3.20 -16.06 14.22
C VAL A 47 -4.42 -15.81 15.10
N GLU A 48 -4.50 -14.65 15.77
CA GLU A 48 -5.63 -14.27 16.62
C GLU A 48 -6.89 -14.06 15.76
N ALA A 49 -6.78 -13.44 14.59
CA ALA A 49 -7.90 -13.29 13.67
C ALA A 49 -8.41 -14.65 13.15
N CYS A 50 -7.52 -15.59 12.83
CA CYS A 50 -7.90 -16.96 12.43
C CYS A 50 -8.65 -17.74 13.55
N LYS A 51 -8.47 -17.33 14.81
CA LYS A 51 -9.16 -17.89 15.98
C LYS A 51 -10.39 -17.09 16.41
N ASP A 52 -10.83 -16.16 15.57
CA ASP A 52 -11.94 -15.22 15.87
C ASP A 52 -11.73 -14.42 17.15
N SER A 53 -10.48 -14.26 17.61
CA SER A 53 -10.12 -13.57 18.86
C SER A 53 -9.56 -12.17 18.64
N GLY A 54 -9.49 -11.68 17.40
CA GLY A 54 -8.94 -10.38 17.08
C GLY A 54 -9.19 -9.93 15.65
N LYS A 55 -8.71 -8.72 15.35
CA LYS A 55 -8.69 -8.16 14.00
C LYS A 55 -7.25 -7.89 13.58
N THR A 56 -6.94 -8.10 12.32
CA THR A 56 -5.64 -7.72 11.75
C THR A 56 -5.71 -6.31 11.15
N PHE A 57 -4.61 -5.55 11.27
CA PHE A 57 -4.46 -4.26 10.58
C PHE A 57 -4.20 -4.41 9.09
N SER A 58 -3.86 -5.61 8.63
CA SER A 58 -3.60 -5.95 7.23
C SER A 58 -4.70 -6.80 6.61
N GLY A 59 -5.95 -6.55 7.00
CA GLY A 59 -7.12 -7.17 6.38
C GLY A 59 -7.19 -6.89 4.87
N PHE A 60 -7.94 -7.70 4.13
CA PHE A 60 -8.05 -7.54 2.68
C PHE A 60 -8.66 -6.22 2.25
N GLU A 61 -9.48 -5.60 3.10
CA GLU A 61 -10.05 -4.26 2.88
C GLU A 61 -8.96 -3.15 2.82
N ILE A 62 -7.79 -3.40 3.40
CA ILE A 62 -6.63 -2.51 3.36
C ILE A 62 -5.58 -3.04 2.37
N GLY A 63 -5.22 -4.32 2.49
CA GLY A 63 -4.20 -4.97 1.68
C GLY A 63 -4.59 -5.10 0.21
N GLY A 64 -5.87 -5.29 -0.10
CA GLY A 64 -6.38 -5.38 -1.46
C GLY A 64 -6.12 -4.12 -2.28
N PRO A 65 -6.69 -2.96 -1.90
CA PRO A 65 -6.46 -1.70 -2.61
C PRO A 65 -4.99 -1.29 -2.68
N LEU A 66 -4.20 -1.57 -1.63
CA LEU A 66 -2.77 -1.29 -1.64
C LEU A 66 -2.03 -2.15 -2.68
N THR A 67 -2.35 -3.44 -2.75
CA THR A 67 -1.77 -4.35 -3.75
C THR A 67 -2.19 -3.95 -5.16
N GLU A 68 -3.45 -3.59 -5.37
CA GLU A 68 -3.97 -3.09 -6.64
C GLU A 68 -3.20 -1.85 -7.11
N LEU A 69 -3.00 -0.87 -6.23
CA LEU A 69 -2.19 0.31 -6.53
C LEU A 69 -0.77 -0.07 -6.98
N MET A 70 -0.11 -0.98 -6.27
CA MET A 70 1.25 -1.44 -6.63
C MET A 70 1.27 -2.14 -7.99
N GLN A 71 0.25 -2.93 -8.32
CA GLN A 71 0.14 -3.59 -9.62
C GLN A 71 -0.14 -2.58 -10.75
N LEU A 72 -0.93 -1.54 -10.50
CA LEU A 72 -1.14 -0.46 -11.47
C LEU A 72 0.14 0.33 -11.76
N VAL A 73 0.99 0.56 -10.75
CA VAL A 73 2.31 1.15 -10.96
C VAL A 73 3.17 0.25 -11.84
N ASN A 74 3.20 -1.06 -11.58
CA ASN A 74 3.90 -2.01 -12.43
C ASN A 74 3.36 -2.00 -13.87
N LEU A 75 2.05 -2.03 -14.04
CA LEU A 75 1.41 -1.95 -15.36
C LEU A 75 1.83 -0.69 -16.12
N ALA A 76 1.84 0.46 -15.45
CA ALA A 76 2.25 1.73 -16.04
C ALA A 76 3.72 1.75 -16.50
N THR A 77 4.58 0.89 -15.95
CA THR A 77 5.97 0.75 -16.45
C THR A 77 6.10 -0.13 -17.70
N LEU A 78 5.07 -0.90 -18.03
CA LEU A 78 5.08 -1.85 -19.15
C LEU A 78 4.38 -1.31 -20.40
N VAL A 79 3.71 -0.18 -20.31
CA VAL A 79 2.99 0.43 -21.42
C VAL A 79 3.43 1.87 -21.66
N GLU A 80 3.29 2.34 -22.89
CA GLU A 80 3.54 3.74 -23.22
C GLU A 80 2.29 4.59 -22.96
N GLY A 81 2.50 5.75 -22.34
CA GLY A 81 1.46 6.72 -22.04
C GLY A 81 0.70 6.48 -20.73
N PRO A 82 -0.31 7.29 -20.46
CA PRO A 82 -1.08 7.20 -19.22
C PRO A 82 -1.95 5.95 -19.19
N VAL A 83 -2.08 5.36 -18.01
CA VAL A 83 -3.01 4.27 -17.73
C VAL A 83 -4.22 4.85 -16.99
N GLU A 84 -5.38 4.80 -17.63
CA GLU A 84 -6.65 5.12 -17.00
C GLU A 84 -7.28 3.83 -16.46
N TYR A 85 -7.63 3.83 -15.19
CA TYR A 85 -8.15 2.66 -14.50
C TYR A 85 -9.41 3.00 -13.71
N ASP A 86 -10.45 2.21 -13.89
CA ASP A 86 -11.66 2.28 -13.08
C ASP A 86 -11.60 1.25 -11.95
N ALA A 87 -11.32 1.72 -10.74
CA ALA A 87 -11.21 0.89 -9.55
C ALA A 87 -12.53 0.20 -9.14
N ILE A 88 -13.68 0.72 -9.57
CA ILE A 88 -15.00 0.12 -9.27
C ILE A 88 -15.22 -1.14 -10.10
N SER A 89 -14.94 -1.04 -11.39
CA SER A 89 -15.12 -2.17 -12.33
C SER A 89 -13.87 -3.05 -12.46
N GLY A 90 -12.73 -2.62 -11.91
CA GLY A 90 -11.45 -3.32 -12.05
C GLY A 90 -10.90 -3.33 -13.48
N LYS A 91 -11.22 -2.32 -14.29
CA LYS A 91 -10.89 -2.32 -15.72
C LYS A 91 -9.96 -1.17 -16.10
N VAL A 92 -9.02 -1.47 -16.97
CA VAL A 92 -8.26 -0.45 -17.70
C VAL A 92 -9.13 0.13 -18.82
N LEU A 93 -9.16 1.45 -18.91
CA LEU A 93 -9.92 2.19 -19.91
C LEU A 93 -8.99 2.61 -21.06
N HIS A 94 -9.57 2.69 -22.25
CA HIS A 94 -8.96 3.29 -23.44
C HIS A 94 -7.59 2.72 -23.91
N SER A 95 -7.13 1.59 -23.35
CA SER A 95 -5.90 0.91 -23.78
C SER A 95 -6.08 -0.60 -23.85
N GLN A 96 -6.15 -1.13 -25.08
CA GLN A 96 -6.23 -2.57 -25.30
C GLN A 96 -4.97 -3.30 -24.85
N THR A 97 -3.80 -2.71 -25.08
CA THR A 97 -2.50 -3.27 -24.65
C THR A 97 -2.42 -3.40 -23.13
N ALA A 98 -2.74 -2.32 -22.42
CA ALA A 98 -2.74 -2.33 -20.95
C ALA A 98 -3.82 -3.27 -20.41
N SER A 99 -5.01 -3.31 -21.01
CA SER A 99 -6.10 -4.20 -20.62
C SER A 99 -5.72 -5.68 -20.77
N ALA A 100 -4.98 -6.05 -21.81
CA ALA A 100 -4.50 -7.42 -22.02
C ALA A 100 -3.48 -7.87 -20.97
N LEU A 101 -2.75 -6.94 -20.34
CA LEU A 101 -1.78 -7.25 -19.29
C LEU A 101 -2.40 -7.41 -17.90
N VAL A 102 -3.62 -6.94 -17.70
CA VAL A 102 -4.34 -7.07 -16.40
C VAL A 102 -4.80 -8.50 -16.16
N HIS A 103 -5.18 -9.21 -17.21
CA HIS A 103 -5.69 -10.57 -17.10
C HIS A 103 -4.65 -11.59 -17.57
N ARG A 104 -4.35 -12.54 -16.71
CA ARG A 104 -3.51 -13.67 -17.06
C ARG A 104 -4.38 -14.79 -17.63
N GLU A 105 -3.99 -15.32 -18.78
CA GLU A 105 -4.57 -16.59 -19.25
C GLU A 105 -4.14 -17.75 -18.36
N TYR A 106 -5.11 -18.46 -17.82
CA TYR A 106 -4.85 -19.64 -17.01
C TYR A 106 -4.73 -20.88 -17.90
N ARG A 107 -4.04 -21.89 -17.41
CA ARG A 107 -3.97 -23.18 -18.10
C ARG A 107 -5.37 -23.77 -18.26
N LYS A 108 -5.57 -24.57 -19.33
CA LYS A 108 -6.85 -25.24 -19.63
C LYS A 108 -7.39 -25.97 -18.40
N GLY A 109 -8.65 -25.72 -18.06
CA GLY A 109 -9.34 -26.33 -16.91
C GLY A 109 -9.24 -25.53 -15.60
N TRP A 110 -8.55 -24.39 -15.59
CA TRP A 110 -8.53 -23.44 -14.45
C TRP A 110 -9.27 -22.18 -14.83
N VAL A 111 -10.38 -21.94 -14.14
CA VAL A 111 -11.21 -20.72 -14.29
C VAL A 111 -11.35 -20.13 -12.90
N LEU A 112 -11.06 -18.82 -12.78
CA LEU A 112 -11.34 -18.01 -11.59
C LEU A 112 -12.52 -17.09 -11.88
#